data_926a5a45ca61eba0a72c884bbd7ac9b0
#
_entry.id   926a5a45ca61eba0a72c884bbd7ac9b0
#
_cell.length_a   1.000
_cell.length_b   1.000
_cell.length_c   1.000
_cell.angle_alpha   90.00
_cell.angle_beta   90.00
_cell.angle_gamma   90.00
#
_symmetry.space_group_name_H-M   'P 1'
#
loop_
_entity.id
_entity.type
_entity.pdbx_description
1 polymer ?
#
loop_
_entity_poly.entity_id
_entity_poly.type
_entity_poly.pdbx_seq_one_letter_code
_entity_poly.pdbx_strand_id
1 'polypeptide(L)' 'MIDMTYDPEADAAYIYLGRGKVAETREEGPFLYDLDASGRILGIEILSASKVLAPGDWEKSRLPGSSAADAAE' A
#
# COMPACT_ATOMS: atom_id res chain seq x y z
N MET A 1 -8.85 -6.63 9.64
CA MET A 1 -8.58 -6.87 8.20
C MET A 1 -7.59 -5.84 7.69
N ILE A 2 -6.62 -6.27 6.94
CA ILE A 2 -5.62 -5.36 6.37
C ILE A 2 -6.22 -4.66 5.16
N ASP A 3 -6.06 -3.35 5.10
CA ASP A 3 -6.54 -2.53 4.00
C ASP A 3 -5.45 -2.40 2.94
N MET A 4 -5.86 -2.34 1.67
CA MET A 4 -4.95 -2.27 0.55
C MET A 4 -5.58 -1.44 -0.56
N THR A 5 -4.75 -0.68 -1.29
CA THR A 5 -5.19 0.03 -2.49
C THR A 5 -4.34 -0.41 -3.67
N TYR A 6 -4.87 -0.23 -4.87
CA TYR A 6 -4.13 -0.47 -6.09
C TYR A 6 -4.46 0.61 -7.11
N ASP A 7 -3.41 1.23 -7.65
CA ASP A 7 -3.54 2.25 -8.69
C ASP A 7 -3.12 1.61 -10.02
N PRO A 8 -4.07 1.26 -10.91
CA PRO A 8 -3.72 0.63 -12.17
C PRO A 8 -2.96 1.53 -13.13
N GLU A 9 -3.11 2.85 -13.02
CA GLU A 9 -2.37 3.77 -13.89
C GLU A 9 -0.89 3.79 -13.54
N ALA A 10 -0.58 3.81 -12.24
CA ALA A 10 0.79 3.81 -11.77
C ALA A 10 1.34 2.39 -11.60
N ASP A 11 0.48 1.38 -11.65
CA ASP A 11 0.81 -0.01 -11.35
C ASP A 11 1.46 -0.11 -9.98
N ALA A 12 0.87 0.56 -8.99
CA ALA A 12 1.38 0.62 -7.63
C ALA A 12 0.31 0.19 -6.63
N ALA A 13 0.71 -0.68 -5.72
CA ALA A 13 -0.16 -1.15 -4.64
C ALA A 13 0.35 -0.62 -3.31
N TYR A 14 -0.56 -0.40 -2.34
CA TYR A 14 -0.18 0.05 -1.01
C TYR A 14 -0.94 -0.77 0.03
N ILE A 15 -0.20 -1.27 1.01
CA ILE A 15 -0.77 -2.06 2.10
C ILE A 15 -0.68 -1.23 3.38
N TYR A 16 -1.82 -0.99 4.02
CA TYR A 16 -1.91 -0.23 5.26
C TYR A 16 -1.82 -1.20 6.44
N LEU A 17 -0.74 -1.13 7.20
CA LEU A 17 -0.49 -2.07 8.29
C LEU A 17 -0.71 -1.45 9.67
N GLY A 18 -0.43 -0.18 9.83
CA GLY A 18 -0.54 0.48 11.10
C GLY A 18 -0.97 1.91 10.97
N ARG A 19 -1.14 2.58 12.10
CA ARG A 19 -1.53 3.98 12.15
C ARG A 19 -0.40 4.80 12.74
N GLY A 20 -0.26 6.02 12.25
CA GLY A 20 0.74 6.92 12.77
C GLY A 20 1.27 7.82 11.69
N LYS A 21 2.26 8.60 12.06
CA LYS A 21 2.87 9.55 11.15
C LYS A 21 4.15 8.95 10.57
N VAL A 22 4.31 9.07 9.26
CA VAL A 22 5.51 8.59 8.58
C VAL A 22 6.67 9.48 8.99
N ALA A 23 7.71 8.87 9.56
CA ALA A 23 8.95 9.56 9.92
C ALA A 23 10.04 9.29 8.89
N GLU A 24 10.00 8.13 8.24
CA GLU A 24 11.03 7.72 7.30
C GLU A 24 10.43 6.75 6.30
N THR A 25 10.92 6.79 5.06
CA THR A 25 10.58 5.81 4.03
C THR A 25 11.87 5.15 3.57
N ARG A 26 11.88 3.82 3.55
CA ARG A 26 13.03 3.05 3.05
C ARG A 26 12.65 2.31 1.81
N GLU A 27 13.59 2.28 0.87
CA GLU A 27 13.41 1.58 -0.39
C GLU A 27 14.21 0.29 -0.39
N GLU A 28 13.54 -0.82 -0.76
CA GLU A 28 14.21 -2.11 -0.93
C GLU A 28 13.64 -2.79 -2.16
N GLY A 29 14.40 -2.77 -3.27
CA GLY A 29 13.91 -3.31 -4.52
C GLY A 29 12.64 -2.57 -4.96
N PRO A 30 11.56 -3.28 -5.28
CA PRO A 30 10.32 -2.65 -5.69
C PRO A 30 9.47 -2.18 -4.50
N PHE A 31 9.94 -2.35 -3.25
CA PHE A 31 9.17 -2.04 -2.05
C PHE A 31 9.63 -0.76 -1.39
N LEU A 32 8.66 0.04 -0.94
CA LEU A 32 8.93 1.23 -0.13
C LEU A 32 8.22 1.03 1.20
N TYR A 33 9.00 1.04 2.29
CA TYR A 33 8.47 0.84 3.63
C TYR A 33 8.34 2.17 4.34
N ASP A 34 7.11 2.52 4.75
CA ASP A 34 6.87 3.71 5.55
C ASP A 34 6.99 3.34 7.02
N LEU A 35 7.88 4.03 7.72
CA LEU A 35 8.21 3.74 9.12
C LEU A 35 7.81 4.90 10.02
N ASP A 36 7.37 4.57 11.24
CA ASP A 36 7.13 5.60 12.26
C ASP A 36 8.44 5.98 12.97
N ALA A 37 8.37 6.91 13.93
CA ALA A 37 9.54 7.39 14.64
C ALA A 37 10.24 6.29 15.45
N SER A 38 9.53 5.20 15.75
CA SER A 38 10.09 4.06 16.49
C SER A 38 10.69 3.01 15.57
N GLY A 39 10.61 3.22 14.23
CA GLY A 39 11.13 2.27 13.27
C GLY A 39 10.16 1.14 12.94
N ARG A 40 8.89 1.26 13.33
CA ARG A 40 7.88 0.24 13.03
C ARG A 40 7.21 0.55 11.70
N ILE A 41 6.82 -0.49 10.99
CA ILE A 41 6.24 -0.34 9.65
C ILE A 41 4.79 0.09 9.72
N LEU A 42 4.47 1.20 9.09
CA LEU A 42 3.10 1.71 8.95
C LEU A 42 2.44 1.17 7.69
N GLY A 43 3.20 1.03 6.63
CA GLY A 43 2.66 0.56 5.37
C GLY A 43 3.77 0.22 4.40
N ILE A 44 3.38 -0.41 3.30
CA ILE A 44 4.31 -0.86 2.27
C ILE A 44 3.74 -0.50 0.92
N GLU A 45 4.50 0.24 0.12
CA GLU A 45 4.17 0.49 -1.27
C GLU A 45 4.91 -0.49 -2.16
N ILE A 46 4.23 -1.04 -3.16
CA ILE A 46 4.80 -1.99 -4.10
C ILE A 46 4.74 -1.37 -5.48
N LEU A 47 5.92 -1.08 -6.03
CA LEU A 47 6.03 -0.52 -7.38
C LEU A 47 6.03 -1.62 -8.41
N SER A 48 5.49 -1.34 -9.59
CA SER A 48 5.38 -2.34 -10.67
C SER A 48 4.65 -3.58 -10.18
N ALA A 49 3.54 -3.37 -9.48
CA ALA A 49 2.85 -4.45 -8.77
C ALA A 49 2.50 -5.62 -9.68
N SER A 50 2.09 -5.36 -10.92
CA SER A 50 1.72 -6.44 -11.85
C SER A 50 2.89 -7.34 -12.22
N LYS A 51 4.12 -6.85 -12.05
CA LYS A 51 5.33 -7.62 -12.35
C LYS A 51 5.89 -8.31 -11.12
N VAL A 52 5.59 -7.78 -9.93
CA VAL A 52 6.15 -8.25 -8.67
C VAL A 52 5.23 -9.25 -7.99
N LEU A 53 3.92 -9.01 -8.06
CA LEU A 53 2.93 -9.83 -7.38
C LEU A 53 2.32 -10.84 -8.35
N ALA A 54 2.07 -12.03 -7.86
CA ALA A 54 1.30 -13.02 -8.63
C ALA A 54 -0.12 -12.49 -8.83
N PRO A 55 -0.79 -12.87 -9.92
CA PRO A 55 -2.18 -12.46 -10.13
C PRO A 55 -3.04 -12.88 -8.94
N GLY A 56 -3.97 -12.03 -8.55
CA GLY A 56 -4.82 -12.32 -7.41
C GLY A 56 -5.77 -11.19 -7.08
N ASP A 57 -6.37 -11.31 -5.91
CA ASP A 57 -7.42 -10.39 -5.48
C ASP A 57 -6.92 -8.97 -5.25
N TRP A 58 -5.62 -8.77 -5.10
CA TRP A 58 -5.07 -7.43 -4.94
C TRP A 58 -5.41 -6.51 -6.11
N GLU A 59 -5.61 -7.10 -7.31
CA GLU A 59 -5.94 -6.34 -8.51
C GLU A 59 -7.31 -5.67 -8.41
N LYS A 60 -8.17 -6.16 -7.51
CA LYS A 60 -9.51 -5.64 -7.29
C LYS A 60 -9.57 -4.68 -6.10
N SER A 61 -8.42 -4.33 -5.53
CA SER A 61 -8.38 -3.42 -4.40
C SER A 61 -8.91 -2.05 -4.79
N ARG A 62 -9.43 -1.30 -3.80
CA ARG A 62 -9.93 0.04 -4.05
C ARG A 62 -8.82 0.95 -4.56
N LEU A 63 -9.22 2.01 -5.23
CA LEU A 63 -8.27 3.00 -5.72
C LEU A 63 -7.70 3.82 -4.56
N PRO A 64 -6.43 4.28 -4.68
CA PRO A 64 -5.87 5.19 -3.68
C PRO A 64 -6.73 6.43 -3.55
N GLY A 65 -6.85 6.94 -2.34
CA GLY A 65 -7.64 8.12 -2.07
C GLY A 65 -9.09 7.84 -1.77
N SER A 66 -9.62 6.67 -2.15
CA SER A 66 -10.96 6.28 -1.72
C SER A 66 -10.85 5.65 -0.33
N SER A 67 -11.84 5.83 0.51
CA SER A 67 -11.83 5.24 1.84
C SER A 67 -12.74 4.02 1.88
N ALA A 68 -12.55 3.18 2.90
CA ALA A 68 -13.43 2.04 3.09
C ALA A 68 -14.87 2.49 3.32
N ALA A 69 -15.05 3.64 3.99
CA ALA A 69 -16.38 4.20 4.20
C ALA A 69 -17.00 4.62 2.89
N ASP A 70 -16.22 5.24 2.01
CA ASP A 70 -16.71 5.64 0.69
C ASP A 70 -17.06 4.41 -0.13
N ALA A 71 -16.25 3.38 -0.04
CA ALA A 71 -16.50 2.15 -0.77
C ALA A 71 -17.76 1.43 -0.27
N ALA A 72 -18.10 1.60 0.99
CA ALA A 72 -19.28 1.00 1.58
C ALA A 72 -20.57 1.70 1.17
N GLU A 73 -20.46 2.89 0.68
CA GLU A 73 -21.60 3.66 0.22
C GLU A 73 -22.01 3.26 -1.19
#